data_eeb1c340526a3d9a05b502e7c3f342a3
#
_entry.id   eeb1c340526a3d9a05b502e7c3f342a3
#
_cell.length_a   1.000
_cell.length_b   1.000
_cell.length_c   1.000
_cell.angle_alpha   90.00
_cell.angle_beta   90.00
_cell.angle_gamma   90.00
#
_symmetry.space_group_name_H-M   'P 1'
#
loop_
_entity.id
_entity.type
_entity.pdbx_description
1 polymer ?
#
loop_
_entity_poly.entity_id
_entity_poly.type
_entity_poly.pdbx_seq_one_letter_code
_entity_poly.pdbx_strand_id
1 'polypeptide(L)'
;MRITDELWYGNISPFEQCTRGDKRLKELLKLVARNREELDGSLTEKQKETLEKFEDCMNEMHSITERDAFSYGFRLGVQLMAEAFLLPIGEDE
;
A
#
# COMPACT_ATOMS: atom_id res chain seq x y z
N MET A 1 -3.51 18.88 17.74
CA MET A 1 -4.83 18.23 17.56
C MET A 1 -4.68 16.71 17.71
N ARG A 2 -5.65 16.07 18.31
CA ARG A 2 -5.56 14.64 18.56
C ARG A 2 -5.80 13.84 17.28
N ILE A 3 -5.22 12.65 17.20
CA ILE A 3 -5.38 11.76 16.05
C ILE A 3 -6.85 11.40 15.82
N THR A 4 -7.62 11.23 16.89
CA THR A 4 -9.04 10.92 16.76
C THR A 4 -9.81 12.05 16.06
N ASP A 5 -9.45 13.29 16.32
CA ASP A 5 -10.06 14.45 15.65
C ASP A 5 -9.69 14.45 14.16
N GLU A 6 -8.43 14.21 13.86
CA GLU A 6 -7.95 14.15 12.47
C GLU A 6 -8.65 13.02 11.69
N LEU A 7 -8.85 11.89 12.34
CA LEU A 7 -9.54 10.77 11.73
C LEU A 7 -11.01 11.11 11.46
N TRP A 8 -11.67 11.74 12.45
CA TRP A 8 -13.07 12.12 12.33
C TRP A 8 -13.31 13.07 11.17
N TYR A 9 -12.42 14.04 11.00
CA TYR A 9 -12.54 15.04 9.93
C TYR A 9 -12.00 14.55 8.59
N GLY A 10 -11.55 13.31 8.50
CA GLY A 10 -11.07 12.75 7.25
C GLY A 10 -9.68 13.24 6.82
N ASN A 11 -8.91 13.76 7.75
CA ASN A 11 -7.58 14.30 7.48
C ASN A 11 -6.48 13.23 7.48
N ILE A 12 -6.82 12.01 7.85
CA ILE A 12 -5.88 10.89 7.84
C ILE A 12 -6.32 9.91 6.76
N SER A 13 -5.46 9.73 5.76
CA SER A 13 -5.63 8.72 4.72
C SER A 13 -4.33 7.92 4.65
N PRO A 14 -4.28 6.72 5.24
CA PRO A 14 -3.07 5.90 5.20
C PRO A 14 -2.59 5.62 3.78
N PHE A 15 -3.50 5.38 2.86
CA PHE A 15 -3.15 5.11 1.47
C PHE A 15 -2.39 6.27 0.85
N GLU A 16 -2.89 7.49 0.99
CA GLU A 16 -2.26 8.67 0.43
C GLU A 16 -0.95 9.03 1.14
N GLN A 17 -0.95 8.90 2.47
CA GLN A 17 0.20 9.32 3.28
C GLN A 17 1.37 8.36 3.18
N CYS A 18 1.12 7.07 2.97
CA CYS A 18 2.18 6.08 2.82
C CYS A 18 3.04 6.32 1.59
N THR A 19 2.47 6.88 0.53
CA THR A 19 3.17 7.10 -0.74
C THR A 19 3.67 8.53 -0.91
N ARG A 20 3.21 9.46 -0.08
CA ARG A 20 3.56 10.87 -0.20
C ARG A 20 5.04 11.10 0.12
N GLY A 21 5.73 11.79 -0.77
CA GLY A 21 7.10 12.22 -0.54
C GLY A 21 8.17 11.17 -0.77
N ASP A 22 7.81 9.96 -1.14
CA ASP A 22 8.79 8.92 -1.46
C ASP A 22 9.37 9.18 -2.84
N LYS A 23 10.62 9.64 -2.87
CA LYS A 23 11.30 10.01 -4.12
C LYS A 23 11.54 8.81 -5.02
N ARG A 24 11.94 7.68 -4.43
CA ARG A 24 12.20 6.46 -5.21
C ARG A 24 10.93 5.94 -5.84
N LEU A 25 9.83 5.97 -5.12
CA LEU A 25 8.54 5.56 -5.66
C LEU A 25 8.14 6.42 -6.86
N LYS A 26 8.33 7.75 -6.75
CA LYS A 26 8.03 8.67 -7.85
C LYS A 26 8.88 8.38 -9.08
N GLU A 27 10.17 8.11 -8.88
CA GLU A 27 11.08 7.72 -9.97
C GLU A 27 10.61 6.45 -10.65
N LEU A 28 10.26 5.44 -9.85
CA LEU A 28 9.78 4.16 -10.38
C LEU A 28 8.47 4.31 -11.15
N LEU A 29 7.56 5.14 -10.66
CA LEU A 29 6.30 5.41 -11.36
C LEU A 29 6.55 6.00 -12.74
N LYS A 30 7.51 6.94 -12.85
CA LYS A 30 7.89 7.52 -14.13
C LYS A 30 8.51 6.48 -15.07
N LEU A 31 9.36 5.62 -14.53
CA LEU A 31 10.00 4.54 -15.31
C LEU A 31 8.95 3.52 -15.79
N VAL A 32 8.02 3.16 -14.94
CA VAL A 32 6.93 2.26 -15.30
C VAL A 32 6.13 2.84 -16.46
N ALA A 33 5.74 4.10 -16.35
CA ALA A 33 4.96 4.77 -17.40
C ALA A 33 5.72 4.83 -18.72
N ARG A 34 7.00 5.19 -18.67
CA ARG A 34 7.86 5.26 -19.87
C ARG A 34 8.02 3.91 -20.53
N ASN A 35 8.33 2.88 -19.73
CA ASN A 35 8.54 1.54 -20.25
C ASN A 35 7.25 0.96 -20.81
N ARG A 36 6.12 1.26 -20.18
CA ARG A 36 4.80 0.84 -20.65
C ARG A 36 4.48 1.46 -22.01
N GLU A 37 4.77 2.74 -22.17
CA GLU A 37 4.54 3.46 -23.43
C GLU A 37 5.42 2.90 -24.54
N GLU A 38 6.69 2.66 -24.24
CA GLU A 38 7.62 2.08 -25.20
C GLU A 38 7.18 0.69 -25.64
N LEU A 39 6.79 -0.15 -24.70
CA LEU A 39 6.29 -1.48 -24.98
C LEU A 39 5.02 -1.43 -25.84
N ASP A 40 4.11 -0.54 -25.51
CA ASP A 40 2.85 -0.39 -26.22
C ASP A 40 3.02 -0.11 -27.71
N GLY A 41 4.06 0.64 -28.04
CA GLY A 41 4.38 0.97 -29.42
C GLY A 41 4.80 -0.24 -30.27
N SER A 42 5.20 -1.33 -29.66
CA SER A 42 5.67 -2.54 -30.35
C SER A 42 4.69 -3.70 -30.31
N LEU A 43 3.55 -3.55 -29.66
CA LEU A 43 2.59 -4.63 -29.49
C LEU A 43 1.49 -4.60 -30.54
N THR A 44 1.00 -5.80 -30.86
CA THR A 44 -0.23 -5.93 -31.67
C THR A 44 -1.45 -5.58 -30.83
N GLU A 45 -2.59 -5.35 -31.48
CA GLU A 45 -3.83 -5.06 -30.75
C GLU A 45 -4.21 -6.18 -29.76
N LYS A 46 -4.01 -7.42 -30.17
CA LYS A 46 -4.28 -8.57 -29.28
C LYS A 46 -3.36 -8.58 -28.08
N GLN A 47 -2.09 -8.27 -28.30
CA GLN A 47 -1.10 -8.22 -27.22
C GLN A 47 -1.39 -7.06 -26.24
N LYS A 48 -1.83 -5.92 -26.75
CA LYS A 48 -2.24 -4.79 -25.92
C LYS A 48 -3.41 -5.17 -25.02
N GLU A 49 -4.40 -5.85 -25.58
CA GLU A 49 -5.56 -6.31 -24.82
C GLU A 49 -5.14 -7.24 -23.68
N THR A 50 -4.25 -8.19 -23.97
CA THR A 50 -3.75 -9.11 -22.95
C THR A 50 -2.95 -8.37 -21.87
N LEU A 51 -2.15 -7.41 -22.27
CA LEU A 51 -1.37 -6.59 -21.32
C LEU A 51 -2.28 -5.79 -20.40
N GLU A 52 -3.34 -5.20 -20.94
CA GLU A 52 -4.31 -4.47 -20.14
C GLU A 52 -5.00 -5.38 -19.11
N LYS A 53 -5.38 -6.57 -19.52
CA LYS A 53 -5.96 -7.55 -18.59
C LYS A 53 -4.98 -7.94 -17.50
N PHE A 54 -3.72 -8.11 -17.85
CA PHE A 54 -2.67 -8.41 -16.89
C PHE A 54 -2.52 -7.28 -15.88
N GLU A 55 -2.46 -6.04 -16.38
CA GLU A 55 -2.32 -4.87 -15.51
C GLU A 55 -3.52 -4.71 -14.58
N ASP A 56 -4.74 -4.95 -15.07
CA ASP A 56 -5.94 -4.87 -14.25
C ASP A 56 -5.90 -5.88 -13.11
N CYS A 57 -5.48 -7.12 -13.40
CA CYS A 57 -5.33 -8.14 -12.38
C CYS A 57 -4.25 -7.78 -11.36
N MET A 58 -3.14 -7.26 -11.83
CA MET A 58 -2.04 -6.85 -10.94
C MET A 58 -2.47 -5.70 -10.04
N ASN A 59 -3.19 -4.73 -10.57
CA ASN A 59 -3.68 -3.59 -9.80
C ASN A 59 -4.68 -4.05 -8.74
N GLU A 60 -5.56 -4.98 -9.07
CA GLU A 60 -6.49 -5.54 -8.12
C GLU A 60 -5.77 -6.31 -7.01
N MET A 61 -4.79 -7.15 -7.39
CA MET A 61 -3.95 -7.86 -6.42
C MET A 61 -3.26 -6.91 -5.46
N HIS A 62 -2.64 -5.85 -5.98
CA HIS A 62 -1.95 -4.86 -5.16
C HIS A 62 -2.90 -4.16 -4.21
N SER A 63 -4.09 -3.80 -4.68
CA SER A 63 -5.10 -3.17 -3.85
C SER A 63 -5.50 -4.06 -2.67
N ILE A 64 -5.68 -5.34 -2.93
CA ILE A 64 -6.03 -6.31 -1.88
C ILE A 64 -4.88 -6.49 -0.89
N THR A 65 -3.66 -6.71 -1.39
CA THR A 65 -2.51 -6.95 -0.53
C THR A 65 -2.14 -5.73 0.29
N GLU A 66 -2.26 -4.53 -0.27
CA GLU A 66 -2.01 -3.29 0.46
C GLU A 66 -2.99 -3.10 1.61
N ARG A 67 -4.28 -3.35 1.34
CA ARG A 67 -5.31 -3.28 2.38
C ARG A 67 -5.06 -4.30 3.48
N ASP A 68 -4.73 -5.53 3.09
CA ASP A 68 -4.49 -6.61 4.05
C ASP A 68 -3.23 -6.37 4.86
N ALA A 69 -2.19 -5.83 4.23
CA ALA A 69 -0.96 -5.46 4.94
C ALA A 69 -1.22 -4.38 5.98
N PHE A 70 -2.01 -3.37 5.62
CA PHE A 70 -2.39 -2.33 6.57
C PHE A 70 -3.17 -2.89 7.76
N SER A 71 -4.16 -3.73 7.48
CA SER A 71 -4.97 -4.37 8.52
C SER A 71 -4.10 -5.24 9.45
N TYR A 72 -3.22 -6.04 8.87
CA TYR A 72 -2.32 -6.89 9.63
C TYR A 72 -1.39 -6.05 10.52
N GLY A 73 -0.77 -5.03 9.96
CA GLY A 73 0.15 -4.18 10.71
C GLY A 73 -0.54 -3.47 11.87
N PHE A 74 -1.74 -2.95 11.63
CA PHE A 74 -2.54 -2.31 12.68
C PHE A 74 -2.87 -3.28 13.81
N ARG A 75 -3.36 -4.47 13.46
CA ARG A 75 -3.75 -5.48 14.45
C ARG A 75 -2.54 -5.99 15.21
N LEU A 76 -1.43 -6.22 14.53
CA LEU A 76 -0.18 -6.63 15.17
C LEU A 76 0.28 -5.58 16.18
N GLY A 77 0.26 -4.30 15.79
CA GLY A 77 0.65 -3.21 16.67
C GLY A 77 -0.20 -3.14 17.92
N VAL A 78 -1.52 -3.29 17.77
CA VAL A 78 -2.45 -3.30 18.92
C VAL A 78 -2.16 -4.49 19.83
N GLN A 79 -1.94 -5.67 19.27
CA GLN A 79 -1.67 -6.86 20.06
C GLN A 79 -0.33 -6.77 20.80
N LEU A 80 0.68 -6.21 20.16
CA LEU A 80 1.97 -5.96 20.82
C LEU A 80 1.81 -5.01 22.00
N MET A 81 1.04 -3.96 21.83
CA MET A 81 0.77 -3.00 22.92
C MET A 81 0.00 -3.67 24.06
N ALA A 82 -1.02 -4.44 23.74
CA ALA A 82 -1.81 -5.16 24.74
C ALA A 82 -0.94 -6.12 25.55
N GLU A 83 -0.09 -6.89 24.87
CA GLU A 83 0.82 -7.80 25.54
C GLU A 83 1.79 -7.06 26.45
N ALA A 84 2.34 -5.94 25.98
CA ALA A 84 3.27 -5.13 26.77
C ALA A 84 2.64 -4.61 28.06
N PHE A 85 1.35 -4.28 28.03
CA PHE A 85 0.63 -3.80 29.22
C PHE A 85 0.12 -4.93 30.11
N LEU A 86 -0.29 -6.05 29.51
CA LEU A 86 -0.88 -7.16 30.26
C LEU A 86 0.17 -8.15 30.80
N LEU A 87 1.32 -8.23 30.13
CA LEU A 87 2.42 -9.12 30.50
C LEU A 87 3.73 -8.35 30.52
N PRO A 88 3.97 -7.51 31.53
CA PRO A 88 5.25 -6.80 31.64
C PRO A 88 6.43 -7.77 31.70
N ILE A 89 7.53 -7.40 31.05
CA ILE A 89 8.75 -8.21 31.02
C ILE A 89 9.23 -8.46 32.46
N GLY A 90 9.49 -9.72 32.78
CA GLY A 90 10.00 -10.13 34.07
C GLY A 90 8.96 -10.64 35.04
N GLU A 91 7.68 -10.43 34.79
CA GLU A 91 6.59 -10.91 35.65
C GLU A 91 6.02 -12.26 35.23
N ASP A 92 6.23 -12.62 33.98
CA ASP A 92 5.74 -13.88 33.43
C ASP A 92 6.71 -15.06 33.61
N GLU A 93 7.80 -14.81 34.29
CA GLU A 93 8.83 -15.80 34.53
C GLU A 93 8.54 -16.75 35.72
#